data_841893cecf970e4b634d50e897aaf480
#
_entry.id   841893cecf970e4b634d50e897aaf480
#
_cell.length_a   1.000
_cell.length_b   1.000
_cell.length_c   1.000
_cell.angle_alpha   90.00
_cell.angle_beta   90.00
_cell.angle_gamma   90.00
#
_symmetry.space_group_name_H-M   'P 1'
#
loop_
_entity.id
_entity.type
_entity.pdbx_description
1 polymer ?
#
loop_
_entity_poly.entity_id
_entity_poly.type
_entity_poly.pdbx_seq_one_letter_code
_entity_poly.pdbx_strand_id
1 'polypeptide(L)'
;PPTSSRRQRQMCIRDSIPTAKFWKVSSLEEAKKIIHSTSIPLVVKADGLASGKGVFIPDSKEECVRATESIFNGKFGNSGNMVVLEEKIHGPEVSVFALCDGKKYILLPSAQDHKRLNEEDKGPNTGGMGAYSPAPLLTKNYLERIIKEIIEPTINELNKKNIDYKGVIYFGLMITKSGPKVIEYNCRFGDPECQTIM
;
A
#
# COMPACT_ATOMS: atom_id res chain seq x y z
N PRO A 1 13.84 2.83 9.08
CA PRO A 1 13.34 1.48 8.85
C PRO A 1 12.00 1.54 8.13
N PRO A 2 11.70 0.60 7.20
CA PRO A 2 10.41 0.58 6.55
C PRO A 2 9.32 0.47 7.63
N THR A 3 8.36 1.38 7.57
CA THR A 3 7.25 1.37 8.51
C THR A 3 6.36 0.16 8.22
N SER A 4 5.93 -0.54 9.26
CA SER A 4 4.99 -1.65 9.11
C SER A 4 3.68 -1.20 8.45
N SER A 5 3.02 -2.10 7.72
CA SER A 5 1.72 -1.82 7.08
C SER A 5 0.72 -1.21 8.06
N ARG A 6 0.68 -1.71 9.30
CA ARG A 6 -0.14 -1.17 10.39
C ARG A 6 0.14 0.30 10.66
N ARG A 7 1.42 0.68 10.83
CA ARG A 7 1.80 2.07 11.14
C ARG A 7 1.40 3.00 10.00
N GLN A 8 1.60 2.58 8.76
CA GLN A 8 1.18 3.35 7.58
C GLN A 8 -0.34 3.59 7.59
N ARG A 9 -1.15 2.55 7.85
CA ARG A 9 -2.61 2.68 7.93
C ARG A 9 -3.08 3.56 9.09
N GLN A 10 -2.49 3.39 10.26
CA GLN A 10 -2.78 4.25 11.43
C GLN A 10 -2.44 5.71 11.15
N MET A 11 -1.34 5.98 10.46
CA MET A 11 -0.96 7.33 10.03
C MET A 11 -2.00 7.89 9.08
N CYS A 12 -2.38 7.18 8.03
CA CYS A 12 -3.39 7.64 7.07
C CYS A 12 -4.71 7.99 7.76
N ILE A 13 -5.22 7.11 8.64
CA ILE A 13 -6.49 7.37 9.33
C ILE A 13 -6.40 8.59 10.24
N ARG A 14 -5.33 8.69 11.04
CA ARG A 14 -5.12 9.84 11.93
C ARG A 14 -5.09 11.16 11.16
N ASP A 15 -4.44 11.15 10.01
CA ASP A 15 -4.17 12.35 9.21
C ASP A 15 -5.24 12.56 8.11
N SER A 16 -6.34 11.81 8.18
CA SER A 16 -7.47 11.85 7.23
C SER A 16 -7.08 11.59 5.76
N ILE A 17 -6.01 10.83 5.54
CA ILE A 17 -5.56 10.43 4.22
C ILE A 17 -6.38 9.22 3.74
N PRO A 18 -6.98 9.25 2.54
CA PRO A 18 -7.79 8.15 2.03
C PRO A 18 -7.00 6.84 1.94
N THR A 19 -7.49 5.80 2.60
CA THR A 19 -6.90 4.45 2.61
C THR A 19 -7.97 3.39 2.85
N ALA A 20 -7.60 2.11 2.75
CA ALA A 20 -8.48 0.98 3.06
C ALA A 20 -8.84 0.94 4.56
N LYS A 21 -10.02 0.44 4.90
CA LYS A 21 -10.31 0.04 6.28
C LYS A 21 -9.39 -1.09 6.69
N PHE A 22 -9.00 -1.14 7.95
CA PHE A 22 -8.13 -2.20 8.42
C PHE A 22 -8.41 -2.61 9.86
N TRP A 23 -8.01 -3.81 10.20
CA TRP A 23 -8.02 -4.37 11.54
C TRP A 23 -6.64 -4.94 11.87
N LYS A 24 -6.19 -4.64 13.05
CA LYS A 24 -4.95 -5.19 13.62
C LYS A 24 -5.32 -6.40 14.44
N VAL A 25 -4.67 -7.54 14.22
CA VAL A 25 -4.89 -8.77 14.97
C VAL A 25 -3.58 -9.36 15.47
N SER A 26 -3.60 -9.85 16.69
CA SER A 26 -2.46 -10.44 17.40
C SER A 26 -2.60 -11.95 17.63
N SER A 27 -3.74 -12.51 17.26
CA SER A 27 -4.00 -13.94 17.34
C SER A 27 -4.88 -14.44 16.21
N LEU A 28 -4.78 -15.74 15.92
CA LEU A 28 -5.62 -16.39 14.92
C LEU A 28 -7.11 -16.36 15.31
N GLU A 29 -7.42 -16.45 16.59
CA GLU A 29 -8.80 -16.41 17.08
C GLU A 29 -9.44 -15.04 16.85
N GLU A 30 -8.70 -13.96 17.15
CA GLU A 30 -9.13 -12.60 16.89
C GLU A 30 -9.38 -12.39 15.38
N ALA A 31 -8.46 -12.88 14.55
CA ALA A 31 -8.57 -12.81 13.10
C ALA A 31 -9.81 -13.54 12.58
N LYS A 32 -10.04 -14.78 13.04
CA LYS A 32 -11.22 -15.58 12.66
C LYS A 32 -12.53 -14.85 12.99
N LYS A 33 -12.64 -14.21 14.16
CA LYS A 33 -13.82 -13.43 14.54
C LYS A 33 -14.08 -12.32 13.52
N ILE A 34 -13.06 -11.56 13.14
CA ILE A 34 -13.20 -10.46 12.17
C ILE A 34 -13.54 -11.00 10.78
N ILE A 35 -12.80 -12.02 10.29
CA ILE A 35 -13.01 -12.61 8.97
C ILE A 35 -14.45 -13.14 8.82
N HIS A 36 -14.98 -13.81 9.85
CA HIS A 36 -16.33 -14.35 9.78
C HIS A 36 -17.42 -13.30 9.93
N SER A 37 -17.19 -12.24 10.74
CA SER A 37 -18.17 -11.18 10.97
C SER A 37 -18.27 -10.17 9.84
N THR A 38 -17.23 -9.99 9.03
CA THR A 38 -17.25 -9.02 7.93
C THR A 38 -17.79 -9.62 6.64
N SER A 39 -18.56 -8.81 5.88
CA SER A 39 -18.95 -9.10 4.49
C SER A 39 -17.97 -8.54 3.46
N ILE A 40 -16.99 -7.75 3.91
CA ILE A 40 -16.04 -7.08 3.03
C ILE A 40 -14.92 -8.07 2.68
N PRO A 41 -14.55 -8.23 1.39
CA PRO A 41 -13.36 -8.98 1.00
C PRO A 41 -12.11 -8.40 1.64
N LEU A 42 -11.19 -9.25 2.08
CA LEU A 42 -10.02 -8.86 2.84
C LEU A 42 -8.71 -9.18 2.11
N VAL A 43 -7.71 -8.34 2.37
CA VAL A 43 -6.29 -8.60 2.10
C VAL A 43 -5.61 -8.89 3.44
N VAL A 44 -4.76 -9.90 3.49
CA VAL A 44 -4.01 -10.30 4.69
C VAL A 44 -2.56 -9.89 4.54
N LYS A 45 -2.03 -9.14 5.52
CA LYS A 45 -0.64 -8.65 5.49
C LYS A 45 0.08 -8.98 6.78
N ALA A 46 1.31 -9.49 6.69
CA ALA A 46 2.23 -9.52 7.82
C ALA A 46 2.63 -8.08 8.19
N ASP A 47 2.65 -7.75 9.50
CA ASP A 47 2.93 -6.37 9.96
C ASP A 47 4.43 -6.06 10.08
N GLY A 48 5.30 -6.83 9.49
CA GLY A 48 6.73 -6.60 9.50
C GLY A 48 7.34 -6.59 8.11
N LEU A 49 8.68 -6.49 8.09
CA LEU A 49 9.43 -6.57 6.85
C LEU A 49 9.35 -8.00 6.29
N ALA A 50 8.63 -8.17 5.19
CA ALA A 50 8.46 -9.46 4.51
C ALA A 50 8.89 -9.41 3.03
N SER A 51 9.70 -8.41 2.65
CA SER A 51 10.25 -8.22 1.29
C SER A 51 9.20 -8.34 0.18
N GLY A 52 8.01 -7.73 0.40
CA GLY A 52 6.90 -7.78 -0.55
C GLY A 52 6.12 -9.10 -0.58
N LYS A 53 6.61 -10.16 0.08
CA LYS A 53 5.99 -11.50 0.06
C LYS A 53 4.95 -11.72 1.17
N GLY A 54 4.80 -10.77 2.08
CA GLY A 54 3.88 -10.85 3.22
C GLY A 54 2.46 -10.39 2.95
N VAL A 55 2.06 -10.20 1.69
CA VAL A 55 0.73 -9.77 1.26
C VAL A 55 0.02 -10.93 0.57
N PHE A 56 -1.17 -11.26 1.06
CA PHE A 56 -2.05 -12.28 0.48
C PHE A 56 -3.36 -11.63 0.08
N ILE A 57 -3.87 -12.01 -1.08
CA ILE A 57 -5.14 -11.53 -1.63
C ILE A 57 -6.08 -12.73 -1.77
N PRO A 58 -6.70 -13.19 -0.67
CA PRO A 58 -7.57 -14.35 -0.69
C PRO A 58 -8.86 -14.09 -1.48
N ASP A 59 -9.41 -15.12 -2.10
CA ASP A 59 -10.70 -15.05 -2.79
C ASP A 59 -11.85 -15.61 -1.93
N SER A 60 -11.53 -16.21 -0.78
CA SER A 60 -12.55 -16.73 0.17
C SER A 60 -12.15 -16.46 1.63
N LYS A 61 -13.12 -16.58 2.54
CA LYS A 61 -12.87 -16.46 3.98
C LYS A 61 -11.95 -17.58 4.49
N GLU A 62 -12.10 -18.77 3.96
CA GLU A 62 -11.27 -19.93 4.29
C GLU A 62 -9.81 -19.71 3.88
N GLU A 63 -9.59 -19.13 2.72
CA GLU A 63 -8.24 -18.73 2.29
C GLU A 63 -7.67 -17.62 3.15
N CYS A 64 -8.51 -16.65 3.55
CA CYS A 64 -8.12 -15.59 4.46
C CYS A 64 -7.64 -16.15 5.81
N VAL A 65 -8.35 -17.13 6.36
CA VAL A 65 -7.96 -17.85 7.57
C VAL A 65 -6.64 -18.60 7.37
N ARG A 66 -6.50 -19.39 6.27
CA ARG A 66 -5.27 -20.13 5.98
C ARG A 66 -4.06 -19.21 5.81
N ALA A 67 -4.22 -18.09 5.11
CA ALA A 67 -3.16 -17.10 4.95
C ALA A 67 -2.73 -16.51 6.30
N THR A 68 -3.70 -16.14 7.14
CA THR A 68 -3.46 -15.61 8.50
C THR A 68 -2.74 -16.64 9.37
N GLU A 69 -3.20 -17.88 9.36
CA GLU A 69 -2.60 -18.98 10.10
C GLU A 69 -1.15 -19.23 9.67
N SER A 70 -0.87 -19.22 8.37
CA SER A 70 0.50 -19.40 7.86
C SER A 70 1.45 -18.31 8.34
N ILE A 71 0.97 -17.07 8.51
CA ILE A 71 1.77 -15.97 9.04
C ILE A 71 2.07 -16.20 10.52
N PHE A 72 1.05 -16.51 11.34
CA PHE A 72 1.24 -16.75 12.78
C PHE A 72 2.09 -18.01 13.05
N ASN A 73 2.06 -19.00 12.18
CA ASN A 73 2.92 -20.20 12.25
C ASN A 73 4.38 -19.94 11.84
N GLY A 74 4.79 -18.68 11.71
CA GLY A 74 6.21 -18.31 11.58
C GLY A 74 6.73 -18.18 10.16
N LYS A 75 5.88 -18.20 9.12
CA LYS A 75 6.31 -18.05 7.72
C LYS A 75 7.21 -16.83 7.48
N PHE A 76 7.05 -15.78 8.29
CA PHE A 76 7.84 -14.54 8.21
C PHE A 76 8.58 -14.21 9.50
N GLY A 77 8.85 -15.21 10.37
CA GLY A 77 9.53 -15.00 11.64
C GLY A 77 8.85 -13.92 12.49
N ASN A 78 9.63 -13.03 13.08
CA ASN A 78 9.11 -11.95 13.94
C ASN A 78 8.15 -10.98 13.22
N SER A 79 8.19 -10.90 11.88
CA SER A 79 7.26 -10.10 11.09
C SER A 79 5.84 -10.67 11.09
N GLY A 80 5.67 -11.93 11.52
CA GLY A 80 4.40 -12.62 11.67
C GLY A 80 3.74 -12.49 13.05
N ASN A 81 4.35 -11.80 14.01
CA ASN A 81 3.78 -11.64 15.36
C ASN A 81 2.48 -10.81 15.37
N MET A 82 2.19 -10.13 14.30
CA MET A 82 0.98 -9.34 14.09
C MET A 82 0.56 -9.40 12.63
N VAL A 83 -0.74 -9.46 12.41
CA VAL A 83 -1.35 -9.45 11.07
C VAL A 83 -2.24 -8.22 10.93
N VAL A 84 -2.26 -7.66 9.74
CA VAL A 84 -3.18 -6.61 9.32
C VAL A 84 -4.16 -7.23 8.33
N LEU A 85 -5.43 -7.17 8.65
CA LEU A 85 -6.53 -7.47 7.74
C LEU A 85 -6.99 -6.15 7.14
N GLU A 86 -6.97 -6.00 5.82
CA GLU A 86 -7.39 -4.77 5.14
C GLU A 86 -8.57 -5.04 4.20
N GLU A 87 -9.44 -4.06 4.05
CA GLU A 87 -10.45 -4.05 2.99
C GLU A 87 -9.77 -4.24 1.62
N LYS A 88 -10.19 -5.24 0.86
CA LYS A 88 -9.76 -5.40 -0.54
C LYS A 88 -10.42 -4.32 -1.38
N ILE A 89 -9.68 -3.24 -1.63
CA ILE A 89 -10.14 -2.17 -2.52
C ILE A 89 -9.87 -2.56 -3.97
N HIS A 90 -10.68 -2.05 -4.89
CA HIS A 90 -10.63 -2.40 -6.30
C HIS A 90 -10.40 -1.17 -7.16
N GLY A 91 -9.57 -1.31 -8.15
CA GLY A 91 -9.22 -0.31 -9.13
C GLY A 91 -7.85 -0.59 -9.72
N PRO A 92 -7.42 0.15 -10.74
CA PRO A 92 -6.06 0.09 -11.23
C PRO A 92 -5.10 0.76 -10.23
N GLU A 93 -3.90 0.19 -10.12
CA GLU A 93 -2.81 0.75 -9.32
C GLU A 93 -2.05 1.82 -10.11
N VAL A 94 -1.50 2.80 -9.41
CA VAL A 94 -0.60 3.81 -9.95
C VAL A 94 0.44 4.20 -8.91
N SER A 95 1.65 4.42 -9.36
CA SER A 95 2.78 4.87 -8.55
C SER A 95 3.03 6.35 -8.77
N VAL A 96 3.02 7.13 -7.68
CA VAL A 96 3.33 8.56 -7.68
C VAL A 96 4.52 8.80 -6.78
N PHE A 97 5.41 9.71 -7.18
CA PHE A 97 6.66 9.98 -6.49
C PHE A 97 6.79 11.46 -6.16
N ALA A 98 7.19 11.76 -4.94
CA ALA A 98 7.58 13.10 -4.54
C ALA A 98 9.04 13.10 -4.08
N LEU A 99 9.82 14.03 -4.62
CA LEU A 99 11.18 14.31 -4.12
C LEU A 99 11.09 15.46 -3.13
N CYS A 100 11.46 15.20 -1.88
CA CYS A 100 11.33 16.10 -0.74
C CYS A 100 12.68 16.65 -0.29
N ASP A 101 12.72 17.92 0.12
CA ASP A 101 13.89 18.60 0.69
C ASP A 101 13.79 18.84 2.20
N GLY A 102 12.76 18.29 2.84
CA GLY A 102 12.44 18.47 4.24
C GLY A 102 11.30 19.47 4.48
N LYS A 103 11.02 20.38 3.56
CA LYS A 103 9.93 21.37 3.67
C LYS A 103 9.03 21.41 2.45
N LYS A 104 9.62 21.30 1.28
CA LYS A 104 8.95 21.34 -0.02
C LYS A 104 9.12 20.00 -0.72
N TYR A 105 8.37 19.83 -1.79
CA TYR A 105 8.49 18.68 -2.67
C TYR A 105 8.28 19.08 -4.12
N ILE A 106 8.81 18.27 -5.02
CA ILE A 106 8.47 18.27 -6.43
C ILE A 106 7.91 16.89 -6.79
N LEU A 107 6.97 16.86 -7.73
CA LEU A 107 6.48 15.60 -8.27
C LEU A 107 7.38 15.14 -9.40
N LEU A 108 7.70 13.86 -9.38
CA LEU A 108 8.33 13.17 -10.49
C LEU A 108 7.25 12.57 -11.41
N PRO A 109 7.59 12.12 -12.61
CA PRO A 109 6.64 11.42 -13.48
C PRO A 109 5.99 10.23 -12.74
N SER A 110 4.70 10.04 -12.97
CA SER A 110 3.99 8.87 -12.45
C SER A 110 4.37 7.62 -13.23
N ALA A 111 4.24 6.46 -12.63
CA ALA A 111 4.43 5.19 -13.32
C ALA A 111 3.30 4.22 -13.00
N GLN A 112 3.15 3.22 -13.84
CA GLN A 112 2.29 2.08 -13.58
C GLN A 112 3.08 0.81 -13.87
N ASP A 113 3.15 -0.08 -12.88
CA ASP A 113 3.80 -1.37 -13.02
C ASP A 113 2.78 -2.50 -13.25
N HIS A 114 3.26 -3.57 -13.86
CA HIS A 114 2.50 -4.79 -14.08
C HIS A 114 3.01 -5.87 -13.13
N LYS A 115 2.28 -6.09 -12.04
CA LYS A 115 2.67 -7.02 -10.96
C LYS A 115 2.25 -8.45 -11.22
N ARG A 116 1.22 -8.66 -12.04
CA ARG A 116 0.67 -9.99 -12.29
C ARG A 116 1.47 -10.74 -13.33
N LEU A 117 1.63 -12.06 -13.10
CA LEU A 117 2.46 -12.92 -13.96
C LEU A 117 1.82 -13.18 -15.33
N ASN A 118 0.50 -13.31 -15.38
CA ASN A 118 -0.24 -13.69 -16.59
C ASN A 118 -0.87 -12.47 -17.26
N GLU A 119 -1.25 -12.64 -18.52
CA GLU A 119 -2.00 -11.66 -19.30
C GLU A 119 -3.31 -11.24 -18.60
N GLU A 120 -3.84 -10.08 -18.99
CA GLU A 120 -5.07 -9.48 -18.47
C GLU A 120 -5.04 -9.24 -16.94
N ASP A 121 -3.86 -8.93 -16.39
CA ASP A 121 -3.65 -8.68 -14.96
C ASP A 121 -4.13 -9.84 -14.08
N LYS A 122 -3.81 -11.07 -14.49
CA LYS A 122 -4.18 -12.31 -13.80
C LYS A 122 -2.97 -13.04 -13.22
N GLY A 123 -3.25 -14.05 -12.39
CA GLY A 123 -2.22 -14.90 -11.79
C GLY A 123 -1.60 -14.33 -10.51
N PRO A 124 -0.51 -14.92 -10.02
CA PRO A 124 0.15 -14.48 -8.79
C PRO A 124 0.85 -13.14 -8.98
N ASN A 125 1.01 -12.38 -7.89
CA ASN A 125 1.86 -11.20 -7.86
C ASN A 125 3.32 -11.58 -8.01
N THR A 126 4.06 -10.77 -8.77
CA THR A 126 5.51 -10.84 -8.95
C THR A 126 6.19 -9.62 -8.33
N GLY A 127 7.50 -9.50 -8.49
CA GLY A 127 8.25 -8.28 -8.15
C GLY A 127 8.10 -7.15 -9.19
N GLY A 128 7.36 -7.40 -10.26
CA GLY A 128 7.17 -6.49 -11.40
C GLY A 128 7.57 -7.16 -12.71
N MET A 129 6.67 -7.16 -13.69
CA MET A 129 6.88 -7.72 -15.03
C MET A 129 7.27 -6.64 -16.03
N GLY A 130 7.17 -5.38 -15.66
CA GLY A 130 7.47 -4.21 -16.45
C GLY A 130 6.70 -3.00 -15.93
N ALA A 131 7.12 -1.82 -16.36
CA ALA A 131 6.46 -0.57 -16.01
C ALA A 131 6.49 0.41 -17.18
N TYR A 132 5.61 1.39 -17.15
CA TYR A 132 5.64 2.52 -18.08
C TYR A 132 5.38 3.84 -17.35
N SER A 133 5.89 4.91 -17.93
CA SER A 133 5.76 6.29 -17.45
C SER A 133 5.57 7.24 -18.63
N PRO A 134 4.74 8.31 -18.52
CA PRO A 134 3.79 8.53 -17.42
C PRO A 134 2.61 7.55 -17.48
N ALA A 135 1.93 7.36 -16.33
CA ALA A 135 0.74 6.51 -16.26
C ALA A 135 -0.46 7.22 -16.93
N PRO A 136 -1.04 6.71 -18.05
CA PRO A 136 -2.15 7.36 -18.73
C PRO A 136 -3.41 7.47 -17.89
N LEU A 137 -3.56 6.58 -16.92
CA LEU A 137 -4.63 6.57 -15.93
C LEU A 137 -4.67 7.85 -15.09
N LEU A 138 -3.52 8.49 -14.87
CA LEU A 138 -3.40 9.66 -14.01
C LEU A 138 -3.78 10.94 -14.77
N THR A 139 -5.08 11.16 -14.93
CA THR A 139 -5.61 12.40 -15.49
C THR A 139 -5.28 13.60 -14.59
N LYS A 140 -5.35 14.81 -15.15
CA LYS A 140 -5.14 16.06 -14.39
C LYS A 140 -6.03 16.13 -13.13
N ASN A 141 -7.29 15.74 -13.24
CA ASN A 141 -8.23 15.73 -12.12
C ASN A 141 -7.80 14.74 -11.01
N TYR A 142 -7.37 13.53 -11.37
CA TYR A 142 -6.85 12.58 -10.38
C TYR A 142 -5.57 13.10 -9.72
N LEU A 143 -4.67 13.71 -10.49
CA LEU A 143 -3.43 14.28 -9.95
C LEU A 143 -3.72 15.39 -8.94
N GLU A 144 -4.62 16.32 -9.24
CA GLU A 144 -5.04 17.39 -8.34
C GLU A 144 -5.64 16.83 -7.03
N ARG A 145 -6.47 15.78 -7.12
CA ARG A 145 -6.99 15.10 -5.95
C ARG A 145 -5.91 14.41 -5.13
N ILE A 146 -4.98 13.71 -5.77
CA ILE A 146 -3.86 13.04 -5.10
C ILE A 146 -2.99 14.06 -4.37
N ILE A 147 -2.70 15.18 -4.98
CA ILE A 147 -1.95 16.26 -4.33
C ILE A 147 -2.68 16.71 -3.08
N LYS A 148 -3.94 17.11 -3.21
CA LYS A 148 -4.73 17.71 -2.13
C LYS A 148 -5.08 16.71 -1.02
N GLU A 149 -5.47 15.49 -1.38
CA GLU A 149 -6.02 14.51 -0.44
C GLU A 149 -4.95 13.60 0.18
N ILE A 150 -3.76 13.48 -0.44
CA ILE A 150 -2.75 12.51 -0.05
C ILE A 150 -1.37 13.15 0.16
N ILE A 151 -0.82 13.83 -0.85
CA ILE A 151 0.58 14.28 -0.81
C ILE A 151 0.75 15.43 0.17
N GLU A 152 -0.03 16.50 0.02
CA GLU A 152 0.04 17.66 0.91
C GLU A 152 -0.24 17.29 2.38
N PRO A 153 -1.28 16.50 2.72
CA PRO A 153 -1.46 16.04 4.09
C PRO A 153 -0.27 15.25 4.62
N THR A 154 0.33 14.37 3.80
CA THR A 154 1.51 13.59 4.20
C THR A 154 2.70 14.50 4.53
N ILE A 155 3.04 15.43 3.64
CA ILE A 155 4.18 16.35 3.83
C ILE A 155 3.92 17.29 5.02
N ASN A 156 2.71 17.82 5.13
CA ASN A 156 2.32 18.69 6.24
C ASN A 156 2.46 17.98 7.60
N GLU A 157 2.08 16.71 7.70
CA GLU A 157 2.24 15.95 8.94
C GLU A 157 3.69 15.63 9.27
N LEU A 158 4.54 15.38 8.28
CA LEU A 158 5.99 15.27 8.50
C LEU A 158 6.54 16.57 9.10
N ASN A 159 6.18 17.71 8.51
CA ASN A 159 6.60 19.02 8.98
C ASN A 159 6.09 19.35 10.39
N LYS A 160 4.81 19.10 10.70
CA LYS A 160 4.23 19.29 12.04
C LYS A 160 4.93 18.47 13.11
N LYS A 161 5.44 17.29 12.74
CA LYS A 161 6.19 16.40 13.64
C LYS A 161 7.68 16.70 13.71
N ASN A 162 8.14 17.78 13.06
CA ASN A 162 9.55 18.13 12.91
C ASN A 162 10.40 16.99 12.35
N ILE A 163 9.84 16.20 11.44
CA ILE A 163 10.57 15.16 10.71
C ILE A 163 11.17 15.80 9.46
N ASP A 164 12.46 16.07 9.49
CA ASP A 164 13.25 16.61 8.36
C ASP A 164 13.51 15.50 7.35
N TYR A 165 12.48 15.12 6.58
CA TYR A 165 12.59 14.06 5.60
C TYR A 165 13.12 14.60 4.27
N LYS A 166 14.28 14.11 3.85
CA LYS A 166 14.91 14.42 2.55
C LYS A 166 15.06 13.16 1.72
N GLY A 167 14.52 13.18 0.52
CA GLY A 167 14.55 12.03 -0.38
C GLY A 167 13.22 11.76 -1.06
N VAL A 168 13.09 10.57 -1.64
CA VAL A 168 11.91 10.16 -2.39
C VAL A 168 10.87 9.54 -1.48
N ILE A 169 9.62 10.02 -1.56
CA ILE A 169 8.45 9.33 -1.05
C ILE A 169 7.73 8.71 -2.24
N TYR A 170 7.58 7.40 -2.21
CA TYR A 170 6.74 6.62 -3.11
C TYR A 170 5.34 6.49 -2.50
N PHE A 171 4.33 6.80 -3.28
CA PHE A 171 2.92 6.63 -2.98
C PHE A 171 2.37 5.54 -3.90
N GLY A 172 2.13 4.34 -3.37
CA GLY A 172 1.37 3.31 -4.05
C GLY A 172 -0.12 3.59 -3.87
N LEU A 173 -0.82 3.82 -4.96
CA LEU A 173 -2.21 4.27 -4.95
C LEU A 173 -3.10 3.30 -5.74
N MET A 174 -4.33 3.12 -5.26
CA MET A 174 -5.41 2.48 -5.99
C MET A 174 -6.41 3.56 -6.43
N ILE A 175 -6.70 3.64 -7.71
CA ILE A 175 -7.70 4.55 -8.24
C ILE A 175 -9.06 3.85 -8.19
N THR A 176 -9.84 4.18 -7.17
CA THR A 176 -11.15 3.56 -6.94
C THR A 176 -12.27 4.43 -7.53
N LYS A 177 -13.50 3.88 -7.56
CA LYS A 177 -14.69 4.65 -7.95
C LYS A 177 -14.95 5.87 -7.06
N SER A 178 -14.51 5.84 -5.80
CA SER A 178 -14.65 6.96 -4.85
C SER A 178 -13.47 7.94 -4.89
N GLY A 179 -12.40 7.58 -5.59
CA GLY A 179 -11.19 8.40 -5.70
C GLY A 179 -9.90 7.63 -5.35
N PRO A 180 -8.77 8.32 -5.30
CA PRO A 180 -7.49 7.70 -4.99
C PRO A 180 -7.44 7.26 -3.51
N LYS A 181 -6.89 6.07 -3.26
CA LYS A 181 -6.61 5.56 -1.91
C LYS A 181 -5.18 5.06 -1.81
N VAL A 182 -4.52 5.35 -0.70
CA VAL A 182 -3.18 4.86 -0.43
C VAL A 182 -3.21 3.38 -0.09
N ILE A 183 -2.38 2.58 -0.79
CA ILE A 183 -2.15 1.17 -0.47
C ILE A 183 -0.80 0.95 0.20
N GLU A 184 0.21 1.78 -0.10
CA GLU A 184 1.51 1.74 0.59
C GLU A 184 2.31 3.03 0.43
N TYR A 185 3.28 3.23 1.34
CA TYR A 185 4.35 4.21 1.22
C TYR A 185 5.70 3.50 1.23
N ASN A 186 6.63 4.00 0.43
CA ASN A 186 8.04 3.62 0.51
C ASN A 186 8.94 4.86 0.54
N CYS A 187 10.09 4.76 1.21
CA CYS A 187 11.12 5.81 1.29
C CYS A 187 12.23 5.56 0.26
N ARG A 188 11.87 5.17 -0.93
CA ARG A 188 12.73 4.84 -2.07
C ARG A 188 11.92 4.83 -3.35
N PHE A 189 12.61 4.77 -4.47
CA PHE A 189 11.95 4.47 -5.75
C PHE A 189 11.35 3.06 -5.75
N GLY A 190 10.38 2.84 -6.62
CA GLY A 190 9.87 1.52 -6.94
C GLY A 190 10.83 0.74 -7.85
N ASP A 191 10.63 -0.54 -7.93
CA ASP A 191 11.28 -1.44 -8.87
C ASP A 191 10.18 -2.32 -9.47
N PRO A 192 9.88 -2.20 -10.78
CA PRO A 192 10.69 -1.61 -11.88
C PRO A 192 10.42 -0.12 -12.22
N GLU A 193 9.65 0.62 -11.45
CA GLU A 193 9.24 2.00 -11.83
C GLU A 193 10.43 2.97 -11.94
N CYS A 194 11.49 2.78 -11.13
CA CYS A 194 12.67 3.65 -11.17
C CYS A 194 13.26 3.73 -12.57
N GLN A 195 13.38 2.60 -13.24
CA GLN A 195 13.98 2.49 -14.56
C GLN A 195 13.20 3.22 -15.65
N THR A 196 11.89 3.42 -15.43
CA THR A 196 11.02 4.10 -16.41
C THR A 196 10.89 5.60 -16.19
N ILE A 197 11.22 6.10 -14.97
CA ILE A 197 11.09 7.54 -14.65
C ILE A 197 12.44 8.28 -14.67
N MET A 198 13.56 7.55 -14.72
CA MET A 198 14.92 8.08 -14.82
C MET A 198 15.35 8.21 -16.25
#